data_11211d41c5e2c33ec25ac382ed0e126d
#
_entry.id   11211d41c5e2c33ec25ac382ed0e126d
#
_cell.length_a   1.000
_cell.length_b   1.000
_cell.length_c   1.000
_cell.angle_alpha   90.00
_cell.angle_beta   90.00
_cell.angle_gamma   90.00
#
_symmetry.space_group_name_H-M   'P 1'
#
loop_
_entity.id
_entity.type
_entity.pdbx_description
1 polymer ?
#
loop_
_entity_poly.entity_id
_entity_poly.type
_entity_poly.pdbx_seq_one_letter_code
_entity_poly.pdbx_strand_id
1 'polypeptide(L)' 'MLLRDYTKPELERFIEYCNFTEDEMRYFLLKSRDCSNVKISMEMNVSEPQVSKLAQRVKAKIKRIE' A
#
# COMPACT_ATOMS: atom_id res chain seq x y z
N MET A 1 -1.78 0.85 -9.51
CA MET A 1 -0.44 0.96 -8.91
C MET A 1 0.16 -0.43 -8.78
N LEU A 2 1.34 -0.62 -9.32
CA LEU A 2 2.04 -1.91 -9.28
C LEU A 2 3.32 -1.76 -8.46
N LEU A 3 3.22 -2.06 -7.17
CA LEU A 3 4.36 -1.90 -6.26
C LEU A 3 5.51 -2.87 -6.59
N ARG A 4 5.23 -3.97 -7.27
CA ARG A 4 6.27 -4.92 -7.69
C ARG A 4 7.24 -4.33 -8.71
N ASP A 5 6.86 -3.22 -9.36
CA ASP A 5 7.72 -2.54 -10.33
C ASP A 5 8.78 -1.67 -9.65
N TYR A 6 8.66 -1.48 -8.33
CA TYR A 6 9.65 -0.74 -7.56
C TYR A 6 10.68 -1.68 -6.94
N THR A 7 11.91 -1.20 -6.83
CA THR A 7 12.96 -1.97 -6.16
C THR A 7 12.75 -1.93 -4.65
N LYS A 8 13.42 -2.84 -3.93
CA LYS A 8 13.34 -2.87 -2.47
C LYS A 8 13.77 -1.55 -1.83
N PRO A 9 14.88 -0.91 -2.24
CA PRO A 9 15.26 0.41 -1.69
C PRO A 9 14.20 1.47 -1.95
N GLU A 10 13.52 1.44 -3.10
CA GLU A 10 12.47 2.39 -3.40
C GLU A 10 11.25 2.19 -2.47
N LEU A 11 10.89 0.93 -2.21
CA LEU A 11 9.79 0.62 -1.30
C LEU A 11 10.11 1.08 0.13
N GLU A 12 11.34 0.86 0.58
CA GLU A 12 11.80 1.32 1.90
C GLU A 12 11.76 2.84 2.00
N ARG A 13 12.09 3.53 0.92
CA ARG A 13 12.03 4.99 0.87
C ARG A 13 10.59 5.47 1.02
N PHE A 14 9.63 4.83 0.38
CA PHE A 14 8.22 5.17 0.53
C PHE A 14 7.77 4.99 1.98
N ILE A 15 8.17 3.89 2.62
CA ILE A 15 7.85 3.64 4.02
C ILE A 15 8.37 4.77 4.91
N GLU A 16 9.59 5.23 4.65
CA GLU A 16 10.23 6.26 5.45
C GLU A 16 9.59 7.64 5.25
N TYR A 17 9.30 8.01 3.99
CA TYR A 17 8.90 9.38 3.68
C TYR A 17 7.41 9.61 3.50
N CYS A 18 6.61 8.57 3.23
CA CYS A 18 5.19 8.75 3.01
C CYS A 18 4.38 8.92 4.30
N ASN A 19 4.95 8.60 5.44
CA ASN A 19 4.28 8.73 6.73
C ASN A 19 2.92 8.02 6.74
N PHE A 20 2.92 6.75 6.36
CA PHE A 20 1.68 5.95 6.32
C PHE A 20 1.10 5.74 7.71
N THR A 21 -0.24 5.74 7.79
CA THR A 21 -0.92 5.26 8.99
C THR A 21 -0.70 3.75 9.11
N GLU A 22 -1.06 3.17 10.28
CA GLU A 22 -0.91 1.73 10.48
C GLU A 22 -1.62 0.91 9.42
N ASP A 23 -2.86 1.24 9.09
CA ASP A 23 -3.63 0.54 8.06
C ASP A 23 -3.02 0.73 6.68
N GLU A 24 -2.58 1.93 6.37
CA GLU A 24 -1.93 2.22 5.10
C GLU A 24 -0.63 1.44 4.95
N MET A 25 0.14 1.33 6.02
CA MET A 25 1.38 0.55 6.03
C MET A 25 1.10 -0.92 5.78
N ARG A 26 0.08 -1.48 6.44
CA ARG A 26 -0.30 -2.88 6.25
C ARG A 26 -0.71 -3.13 4.80
N TYR A 27 -1.53 -2.26 4.24
CA TYR A 27 -1.91 -2.34 2.83
C TYR A 27 -0.68 -2.28 1.94
N PHE A 28 0.21 -1.33 2.17
CA PHE A 28 1.42 -1.15 1.37
C PHE A 28 2.29 -2.40 1.39
N LEU A 29 2.52 -2.98 2.56
CA LEU A 29 3.34 -4.18 2.68
C LEU A 29 2.73 -5.38 1.97
N LEU A 30 1.42 -5.57 2.11
CA LEU A 30 0.73 -6.66 1.43
C LEU A 30 0.74 -6.46 -0.09
N LYS A 31 0.53 -5.24 -0.55
CA LYS A 31 0.54 -4.93 -1.97
C LYS A 31 1.93 -5.10 -2.57
N SER A 32 2.99 -4.80 -1.81
CA SER A 32 4.37 -4.99 -2.28
C SER A 32 4.70 -6.47 -2.50
N ARG A 33 3.94 -7.36 -1.87
CA ARG A 33 4.04 -8.81 -2.07
C ARG A 33 3.13 -9.32 -3.18
N ASP A 34 2.57 -8.41 -3.96
CA ASP A 34 1.69 -8.71 -5.10
C ASP A 34 0.38 -9.39 -4.67
N CYS A 35 -0.13 -9.07 -3.49
CA CYS A 35 -1.42 -9.57 -3.03
C CYS A 35 -2.56 -8.85 -3.76
N SER A 36 -3.61 -9.60 -4.11
CA SER A 36 -4.80 -9.00 -4.70
C SER A 36 -5.58 -8.23 -3.63
N ASN A 37 -6.47 -7.32 -4.08
CA ASN A 37 -7.33 -6.57 -3.16
C ASN A 37 -8.23 -7.50 -2.34
N VAL A 38 -8.70 -8.59 -2.95
CA VAL A 38 -9.52 -9.58 -2.25
C VAL A 38 -8.71 -10.21 -1.11
N LYS A 39 -7.47 -10.62 -1.41
CA LYS A 39 -6.61 -11.22 -0.40
C LYS A 39 -6.27 -10.23 0.71
N ILE A 40 -6.00 -8.98 0.35
CA ILE A 40 -5.71 -7.92 1.33
C ILE A 40 -6.92 -7.70 2.25
N SER A 41 -8.12 -7.67 1.69
CA SER A 41 -9.34 -7.51 2.50
C SER A 41 -9.49 -8.63 3.52
N MET A 42 -9.15 -9.86 3.13
CA MET A 42 -9.19 -11.01 4.03
C MET A 42 -8.12 -10.92 5.11
N GLU A 43 -6.90 -10.58 4.72
CA GLU A 43 -5.78 -10.47 5.66
C GLU A 43 -5.97 -9.34 6.68
N MET A 44 -6.53 -8.22 6.25
CA MET A 44 -6.77 -7.07 7.12
C MET A 44 -8.11 -7.12 7.81
N ASN A 45 -8.97 -8.08 7.44
CA ASN A 45 -10.32 -8.24 7.98
C ASN A 45 -11.15 -6.97 7.77
N VAL A 46 -11.11 -6.44 6.56
CA VAL A 46 -11.88 -5.26 6.14
C VAL A 46 -12.59 -5.56 4.82
N SER A 47 -13.54 -4.71 4.44
CA SER A 47 -14.26 -4.87 3.18
C SER A 47 -13.41 -4.46 1.99
N GLU A 48 -13.75 -4.94 0.79
CA GLU A 48 -13.04 -4.53 -0.43
C GLU A 48 -13.14 -3.03 -0.71
N PRO A 49 -14.29 -2.36 -0.51
CA PRO A 49 -14.33 -0.89 -0.64
C PRO A 49 -13.35 -0.18 0.31
N GLN A 50 -13.15 -0.72 1.50
CA GLN A 50 -12.18 -0.19 2.45
C GLN A 50 -10.77 -0.31 1.90
N VAL A 51 -10.43 -1.45 1.30
CA VAL A 51 -9.13 -1.66 0.66
C VAL A 51 -8.92 -0.64 -0.47
N SER A 52 -9.96 -0.38 -1.26
CA SER A 52 -9.88 0.60 -2.35
C SER A 52 -9.58 2.00 -1.82
N LYS A 53 -10.17 2.38 -0.68
CA LYS A 53 -9.89 3.68 -0.04
C LYS A 53 -8.45 3.75 0.42
N LEU A 54 -7.95 2.68 1.02
CA LEU A 54 -6.55 2.61 1.45
C LEU A 54 -5.61 2.72 0.25
N ALA A 55 -5.95 2.05 -0.85
CA ALA A 55 -5.17 2.13 -2.09
C ALA A 55 -5.06 3.57 -2.58
N GLN A 56 -6.17 4.30 -2.58
CA GLN A 56 -6.18 5.69 -3.02
C GLN A 56 -5.30 6.58 -2.14
N ARG A 57 -5.38 6.39 -0.82
CA ARG A 57 -4.56 7.16 0.14
C ARG A 57 -3.08 6.89 -0.03
N VAL A 58 -2.72 5.61 -0.14
CA VAL A 58 -1.32 5.20 -0.33
C VAL A 58 -0.79 5.77 -1.63
N LYS A 59 -1.56 5.65 -2.71
CA LYS A 59 -1.17 6.16 -4.02
C LYS A 59 -0.94 7.67 -3.99
N ALA A 60 -1.83 8.42 -3.31
CA ALA A 60 -1.70 9.86 -3.19
C ALA A 60 -0.44 10.25 -2.44
N LYS A 61 -0.11 9.53 -1.37
CA LYS A 61 1.11 9.79 -0.59
C LYS A 61 2.37 9.49 -1.38
N ILE A 62 2.37 8.41 -2.14
CA ILE A 62 3.51 8.05 -3.00
C ILE A 62 3.74 9.13 -4.05
N LYS A 63 2.67 9.64 -4.65
CA LYS A 63 2.77 10.69 -5.65
C LYS A 63 3.42 11.97 -5.14
N ARG A 64 3.28 12.25 -3.85
CA ARG A 64 3.86 13.46 -3.25
C ARG A 64 5.38 13.44 -3.25
N ILE A 65 5.98 12.26 -3.20
CA ILE A 65 7.44 12.13 -3.08
C ILE A 65 8.09 11.64 -4.38
N GLU A 66 7.31 11.30 -5.38
CA GLU A 66 7.85 10.95 -6.69
C GLU A 66 8.36 12.21 -7.46
#